data_c0b1227a65f2543179d608dd0edde87b
#
_entry.id   c0b1227a65f2543179d608dd0edde87b
#
_cell.length_a   1.000
_cell.length_b   1.000
_cell.length_c   1.000
_cell.angle_alpha   90.00
_cell.angle_beta   90.00
_cell.angle_gamma   90.00
#
_symmetry.space_group_name_H-M   'P 1'
#
loop_
_entity.id
_entity.type
_entity.pdbx_description
1 polymer ?
#
loop_
_entity_poly.entity_id
_entity_poly.type
_entity_poly.pdbx_seq_one_letter_code
_entity_poly.pdbx_strand_id
1 'polypeptide(L)'
;MKKNLFVITLLATTIFYGCSCSGDSTSEINARTVTQDIPIDTALRGRLADFAGKPRPEGKFAFHVYDITADKSVYGCNDTLALPSASCMKLLSGVAGLRLLGTNYHYWTAIFTRGKTAADGTLKGDIALRAGLDPQLMAPDLNEFAKAIKKKGIKRFSGKLIIDLDISDPVKSEEHWYPWDLSFSKYGLFYKGEERVVKALKASLRGQGISVKDEQIVVASVPKGAKCLYVKRRYIDDVVKRMWKNSSNTQATAMLYTIGRRVNRKGNPVISGVDYLRHFLADTLALTSPALCIHDGCGLCTHNRLSPLALTTILRYGYQDDDIRASLMRNLSISGQDGTLAREMASPKLRGKIRAKTGTLSHPYGISSLAGFCEGSNGHILAFAIMDSEMSVLDARVLQRRLCEALVK
;
A
#
# COMPACT_ATOMS: atom_id res chain seq x y z
N MET A 1 31.24 -34.27 31.70
CA MET A 1 30.54 -35.10 32.72
C MET A 1 29.16 -34.59 32.97
N LYS A 2 28.17 -35.48 32.80
CA LYS A 2 26.79 -35.52 33.29
C LYS A 2 25.82 -34.40 32.91
N LYS A 3 24.90 -34.80 32.06
CA LYS A 3 23.55 -34.32 31.74
C LYS A 3 22.64 -34.33 32.97
N ASN A 4 21.70 -33.38 33.06
CA ASN A 4 20.41 -33.67 33.72
C ASN A 4 19.28 -33.02 32.95
N LEU A 5 18.46 -33.90 32.40
CA LEU A 5 17.20 -33.72 31.72
C LEU A 5 16.09 -33.78 32.80
N PHE A 6 15.24 -32.74 32.92
CA PHE A 6 14.03 -32.81 33.73
C PHE A 6 12.81 -32.94 32.83
N VAL A 7 12.20 -34.12 32.89
CA VAL A 7 10.88 -34.43 32.30
C VAL A 7 9.85 -34.25 33.39
N ILE A 8 8.87 -33.40 33.18
CA ILE A 8 7.69 -33.29 34.05
C ILE A 8 6.53 -33.98 33.36
N THR A 9 6.12 -35.12 33.90
CA THR A 9 4.95 -35.90 33.49
C THR A 9 3.75 -35.40 34.31
N LEU A 10 2.71 -34.90 33.64
CA LEU A 10 1.44 -34.55 34.26
C LEU A 10 0.46 -35.73 34.09
N LEU A 11 0.10 -36.36 35.18
CA LEU A 11 -0.93 -37.41 35.26
C LEU A 11 -2.30 -36.70 35.35
N ALA A 12 -3.17 -36.98 34.40
CA ALA A 12 -4.60 -36.63 34.50
C ALA A 12 -5.40 -37.89 34.81
N THR A 13 -6.00 -37.93 35.95
CA THR A 13 -6.95 -38.97 36.39
C THR A 13 -8.34 -38.67 35.87
N THR A 14 -8.86 -39.52 34.99
CA THR A 14 -10.25 -39.51 34.54
C THR A 14 -11.07 -40.48 35.39
N ILE A 15 -12.12 -39.99 35.99
CA ILE A 15 -13.15 -40.79 36.69
C ILE A 15 -14.24 -41.11 35.68
N PHE A 16 -14.42 -42.41 35.42
CA PHE A 16 -15.53 -42.94 34.62
C PHE A 16 -16.79 -43.09 35.50
N TYR A 17 -17.89 -42.45 35.14
CA TYR A 17 -19.23 -42.89 35.48
C TYR A 17 -19.87 -43.51 34.27
N GLY A 18 -20.11 -44.79 34.33
CA GLY A 18 -20.81 -45.51 33.29
C GLY A 18 -22.34 -45.38 33.49
N CYS A 19 -23.03 -45.10 32.40
CA CYS A 19 -24.45 -45.43 32.24
C CYS A 19 -24.64 -46.04 30.83
N SER A 20 -24.98 -47.31 30.79
CA SER A 20 -25.33 -48.04 29.59
C SER A 20 -26.76 -47.75 29.19
N CYS A 21 -26.97 -47.30 27.94
CA CYS A 21 -28.20 -47.53 27.18
C CYS A 21 -27.87 -47.82 25.73
N SER A 22 -28.27 -48.99 25.31
CA SER A 22 -28.22 -49.51 23.94
C SER A 22 -29.15 -48.74 23.02
N GLY A 23 -28.72 -48.43 21.81
CA GLY A 23 -29.56 -47.93 20.72
C GLY A 23 -28.76 -47.54 19.51
N ASP A 24 -28.89 -48.32 18.47
CA ASP A 24 -28.31 -48.27 17.14
C ASP A 24 -28.34 -46.96 16.39
N SER A 25 -27.44 -46.90 15.43
CA SER A 25 -27.35 -46.05 14.21
C SER A 25 -26.35 -44.89 14.27
N THR A 26 -25.11 -45.25 14.00
CA THR A 26 -24.07 -44.31 13.49
C THR A 26 -24.45 -43.92 12.06
N SER A 27 -25.11 -42.78 11.89
CA SER A 27 -25.05 -42.05 10.64
C SER A 27 -23.96 -40.99 10.82
N GLU A 28 -22.77 -41.25 10.34
CA GLU A 28 -21.77 -40.25 10.05
C GLU A 28 -22.35 -39.26 9.01
N ILE A 29 -22.87 -38.14 9.49
CA ILE A 29 -23.21 -37.01 8.63
C ILE A 29 -21.86 -36.37 8.24
N ASN A 30 -21.27 -36.92 7.19
CA ASN A 30 -20.30 -36.20 6.40
C ASN A 30 -20.99 -34.97 5.80
N ALA A 31 -21.07 -33.88 6.54
CA ALA A 31 -21.40 -32.57 6.02
C ALA A 31 -20.27 -32.11 5.07
N ARG A 32 -20.18 -32.72 3.90
CA ARG A 32 -19.57 -32.07 2.74
C ARG A 32 -20.45 -30.85 2.49
N THR A 33 -19.93 -29.68 2.88
CA THR A 33 -20.42 -28.41 2.37
C THR A 33 -20.29 -28.50 0.85
N VAL A 34 -21.37 -28.82 0.17
CA VAL A 34 -21.46 -28.74 -1.28
C VAL A 34 -21.37 -27.25 -1.57
N THR A 35 -20.19 -26.77 -1.88
CA THR A 35 -20.02 -25.44 -2.44
C THR A 35 -20.78 -25.46 -3.76
N GLN A 36 -21.92 -24.75 -3.78
CA GLN A 36 -22.75 -24.64 -4.95
C GLN A 36 -21.90 -24.07 -6.08
N ASP A 37 -21.74 -24.83 -7.17
CA ASP A 37 -20.93 -24.42 -8.31
C ASP A 37 -21.66 -23.27 -9.04
N ILE A 38 -21.31 -22.02 -8.70
CA ILE A 38 -21.90 -20.82 -9.28
C ILE A 38 -21.41 -20.69 -10.73
N PRO A 39 -22.31 -20.68 -11.74
CA PRO A 39 -21.91 -20.57 -13.14
C PRO A 39 -21.47 -19.13 -13.47
N ILE A 40 -20.51 -19.01 -14.38
CA ILE A 40 -20.15 -17.72 -14.98
C ILE A 40 -21.23 -17.25 -15.96
N ASP A 41 -21.31 -15.93 -16.18
CA ASP A 41 -22.17 -15.34 -17.23
C ASP A 41 -21.60 -15.67 -18.63
N THR A 42 -22.23 -16.64 -19.32
CA THR A 42 -21.82 -17.05 -20.67
C THR A 42 -22.07 -15.96 -21.72
N ALA A 43 -23.08 -15.11 -21.52
CA ALA A 43 -23.34 -13.97 -22.41
C ALA A 43 -22.23 -12.91 -22.25
N LEU A 44 -21.76 -12.67 -21.03
CA LEU A 44 -20.57 -11.83 -20.79
C LEU A 44 -19.34 -12.41 -21.49
N ARG A 45 -19.10 -13.71 -21.35
CA ARG A 45 -17.98 -14.39 -22.03
C ARG A 45 -18.02 -14.19 -23.53
N GLY A 46 -19.22 -14.29 -24.16
CA GLY A 46 -19.41 -13.99 -25.60
C GLY A 46 -19.05 -12.55 -25.95
N ARG A 47 -19.56 -11.56 -25.15
CA ARG A 47 -19.23 -10.13 -25.37
C ARG A 47 -17.73 -9.84 -25.26
N LEU A 48 -17.03 -10.52 -24.34
CA LEU A 48 -15.58 -10.37 -24.17
C LEU A 48 -14.79 -11.00 -25.32
N ALA A 49 -15.25 -12.13 -25.84
CA ALA A 49 -14.69 -12.75 -27.05
C ALA A 49 -14.86 -11.84 -28.27
N ASP A 50 -16.03 -11.26 -28.47
CA ASP A 50 -16.31 -10.28 -29.52
C ASP A 50 -15.40 -9.04 -29.36
N PHE A 51 -15.24 -8.53 -28.14
CA PHE A 51 -14.34 -7.41 -27.86
C PHE A 51 -12.88 -7.77 -28.22
N ALA A 52 -12.42 -8.97 -27.86
CA ALA A 52 -11.09 -9.46 -28.18
C ALA A 52 -10.85 -9.62 -29.68
N GLY A 53 -11.85 -9.99 -30.45
CA GLY A 53 -11.78 -10.20 -31.91
C GLY A 53 -11.83 -8.93 -32.75
N LYS A 54 -12.24 -7.76 -32.17
CA LYS A 54 -12.38 -6.52 -32.96
C LYS A 54 -11.04 -5.94 -33.40
N PRO A 55 -10.98 -5.34 -34.61
CA PRO A 55 -9.81 -4.58 -35.06
C PRO A 55 -9.42 -3.48 -34.06
N ARG A 56 -8.13 -3.27 -33.87
CA ARG A 56 -7.57 -2.30 -32.95
C ARG A 56 -6.32 -1.63 -33.53
N PRO A 57 -5.89 -0.46 -33.01
CA PRO A 57 -4.62 0.15 -33.38
C PRO A 57 -3.44 -0.79 -33.13
N GLU A 58 -2.36 -0.57 -33.83
CA GLU A 58 -1.09 -1.27 -33.58
C GLU A 58 -0.62 -1.06 -32.14
N GLY A 59 0.10 -2.03 -31.61
CA GLY A 59 0.62 -2.05 -30.26
C GLY A 59 0.33 -3.36 -29.53
N LYS A 60 0.72 -3.42 -28.25
CA LYS A 60 0.47 -4.57 -27.38
C LYS A 60 -0.80 -4.34 -26.59
N PHE A 61 -1.63 -5.38 -26.55
CA PHE A 61 -2.93 -5.36 -25.90
C PHE A 61 -3.14 -6.67 -25.14
N ALA A 62 -3.58 -6.55 -23.91
CA ALA A 62 -3.87 -7.69 -23.04
C ALA A 62 -4.96 -7.34 -22.02
N PHE A 63 -5.86 -8.29 -21.71
CA PHE A 63 -6.82 -8.11 -20.65
C PHE A 63 -7.23 -9.45 -20.02
N HIS A 64 -7.75 -9.37 -18.78
CA HIS A 64 -8.31 -10.50 -18.06
C HIS A 64 -9.53 -10.05 -17.24
N VAL A 65 -10.55 -10.89 -17.19
CA VAL A 65 -11.78 -10.72 -16.39
C VAL A 65 -12.00 -11.95 -15.54
N TYR A 66 -12.13 -11.74 -14.25
CA TYR A 66 -12.35 -12.77 -13.24
C TYR A 66 -13.67 -12.51 -12.50
N ASP A 67 -14.53 -13.49 -12.41
CA ASP A 67 -15.76 -13.46 -11.62
C ASP A 67 -15.42 -13.86 -10.17
N ILE A 68 -15.40 -12.85 -9.28
CA ILE A 68 -15.11 -13.07 -7.85
C ILE A 68 -16.23 -13.86 -7.18
N THR A 69 -17.47 -13.63 -7.58
CA THR A 69 -18.64 -14.30 -6.99
C THR A 69 -18.66 -15.79 -7.35
N ALA A 70 -18.35 -16.13 -8.59
CA ALA A 70 -18.23 -17.52 -9.04
C ALA A 70 -16.87 -18.15 -8.76
N ASP A 71 -15.88 -17.36 -8.36
CA ASP A 71 -14.46 -17.74 -8.19
C ASP A 71 -13.85 -18.39 -9.43
N LYS A 72 -14.12 -17.81 -10.61
CA LYS A 72 -13.70 -18.34 -11.92
C LYS A 72 -13.23 -17.27 -12.88
N SER A 73 -12.27 -17.62 -13.74
CA SER A 73 -11.92 -16.78 -14.90
C SER A 73 -13.08 -16.79 -15.90
N VAL A 74 -13.49 -15.57 -16.33
CA VAL A 74 -14.52 -15.42 -17.36
C VAL A 74 -13.88 -15.45 -18.74
N TYR A 75 -12.83 -14.61 -18.95
CA TYR A 75 -12.13 -14.50 -20.23
C TYR A 75 -10.78 -13.83 -20.07
N GLY A 76 -9.80 -14.29 -20.85
CA GLY A 76 -8.48 -13.69 -20.98
C GLY A 76 -8.05 -13.57 -22.43
N CYS A 77 -7.39 -12.47 -22.78
CA CYS A 77 -6.73 -12.27 -24.06
C CYS A 77 -5.32 -11.78 -23.79
N ASN A 78 -4.31 -12.57 -24.15
CA ASN A 78 -2.92 -12.32 -23.80
C ASN A 78 -2.71 -12.06 -22.30
N ASP A 79 -3.53 -12.65 -21.46
CA ASP A 79 -3.68 -12.31 -20.04
C ASP A 79 -2.44 -12.58 -19.18
N THR A 80 -1.55 -13.46 -19.65
CA THR A 80 -0.23 -13.73 -19.05
C THR A 80 0.89 -12.84 -19.61
N LEU A 81 0.62 -12.05 -20.67
CA LEU A 81 1.61 -11.15 -21.27
C LEU A 81 2.02 -10.06 -20.26
N ALA A 82 3.28 -10.06 -19.87
CA ALA A 82 3.83 -9.09 -18.93
C ALA A 82 4.14 -7.76 -19.66
N LEU A 83 3.41 -6.71 -19.30
CA LEU A 83 3.51 -5.37 -19.86
C LEU A 83 3.89 -4.35 -18.78
N PRO A 84 4.42 -3.18 -19.16
CA PRO A 84 4.63 -2.09 -18.22
C PRO A 84 3.30 -1.70 -17.53
N SER A 85 3.28 -1.80 -16.20
CA SER A 85 2.03 -1.64 -15.44
C SER A 85 1.64 -0.18 -15.21
N ALA A 86 2.57 0.75 -15.44
CA ALA A 86 2.41 2.13 -14.99
C ALA A 86 1.86 2.16 -13.55
N SER A 87 1.00 3.13 -13.23
CA SER A 87 0.47 3.28 -11.86
C SER A 87 -0.46 2.17 -11.37
N CYS A 88 -0.80 1.14 -12.17
CA CYS A 88 -1.45 -0.06 -11.66
C CYS A 88 -0.52 -0.89 -10.74
N MET A 89 0.81 -0.66 -10.77
CA MET A 89 1.76 -1.13 -9.76
C MET A 89 1.33 -0.81 -8.33
N LYS A 90 0.65 0.31 -8.12
CA LYS A 90 0.14 0.74 -6.83
C LYS A 90 -0.92 -0.19 -6.23
N LEU A 91 -1.53 -1.06 -7.04
CA LEU A 91 -2.40 -2.12 -6.51
C LEU A 91 -1.55 -3.16 -5.76
N LEU A 92 -0.44 -3.59 -6.35
CA LEU A 92 0.48 -4.51 -5.69
C LEU A 92 1.03 -3.90 -4.39
N SER A 93 1.67 -2.73 -4.47
CA SER A 93 2.30 -2.11 -3.29
C SER A 93 1.28 -1.77 -2.20
N GLY A 94 0.05 -1.43 -2.57
CA GLY A 94 -1.02 -1.14 -1.60
C GLY A 94 -1.59 -2.38 -0.94
N VAL A 95 -1.96 -3.40 -1.71
CA VAL A 95 -2.52 -4.66 -1.18
C VAL A 95 -1.48 -5.39 -0.33
N ALA A 96 -0.25 -5.54 -0.84
CA ALA A 96 0.86 -6.15 -0.10
C ALA A 96 1.22 -5.35 1.18
N GLY A 97 1.21 -4.01 1.08
CA GLY A 97 1.44 -3.12 2.22
C GLY A 97 0.36 -3.25 3.30
N LEU A 98 -0.92 -3.25 2.92
CA LEU A 98 -2.03 -3.46 3.86
C LEU A 98 -1.99 -4.86 4.49
N ARG A 99 -1.62 -5.88 3.74
CA ARG A 99 -1.44 -7.24 4.27
C ARG A 99 -0.34 -7.33 5.32
N LEU A 100 0.81 -6.67 5.07
CA LEU A 100 1.98 -6.68 5.96
C LEU A 100 1.79 -5.84 7.23
N LEU A 101 1.22 -4.64 7.06
CA LEU A 101 1.15 -3.62 8.11
C LEU A 101 -0.16 -3.67 8.89
N GLY A 102 -1.23 -4.18 8.26
CA GLY A 102 -2.61 -4.10 8.74
C GLY A 102 -3.29 -2.77 8.37
N THR A 103 -4.61 -2.82 8.20
CA THR A 103 -5.42 -1.64 7.83
C THR A 103 -5.52 -0.61 8.96
N ASN A 104 -5.23 -1.00 10.19
CA ASN A 104 -5.17 -0.13 11.37
C ASN A 104 -3.77 0.45 11.63
N TYR A 105 -2.81 0.25 10.74
CA TYR A 105 -1.47 0.80 10.90
C TYR A 105 -1.48 2.33 10.93
N HIS A 106 -0.63 2.89 11.79
CA HIS A 106 -0.43 4.33 11.92
C HIS A 106 1.03 4.68 11.71
N TYR A 107 1.28 5.62 10.81
CA TYR A 107 2.50 6.41 10.86
C TYR A 107 2.45 7.31 12.09
N TRP A 108 3.55 7.42 12.81
CA TRP A 108 3.59 8.28 13.97
C TRP A 108 4.92 9.03 14.08
N THR A 109 4.83 10.25 14.57
CA THR A 109 5.96 11.13 14.89
C THR A 109 5.74 11.66 16.27
N ALA A 110 6.76 11.68 17.11
CA ALA A 110 6.62 12.10 18.49
C ALA A 110 7.80 12.96 18.96
N ILE A 111 7.51 13.86 19.89
CA ILE A 111 8.53 14.65 20.60
C ILE A 111 8.60 14.20 22.06
N PHE A 112 9.79 14.05 22.55
CA PHE A 112 10.09 13.56 23.89
C PHE A 112 10.98 14.55 24.63
N THR A 113 10.97 14.49 25.96
CA THR A 113 11.93 15.15 26.84
C THR A 113 12.49 14.17 27.86
N ARG A 114 13.76 14.38 28.23
CA ARG A 114 14.44 13.65 29.30
C ARG A 114 15.09 14.66 30.24
N GLY A 115 14.80 14.59 31.54
CA GLY A 115 15.32 15.51 32.55
C GLY A 115 14.22 16.24 33.29
N LYS A 116 14.61 17.22 34.10
CA LYS A 116 13.71 18.06 34.92
C LYS A 116 13.73 19.50 34.43
N THR A 117 12.57 20.14 34.36
CA THR A 117 12.48 21.59 34.06
C THR A 117 12.59 22.37 35.35
N ALA A 118 13.55 23.31 35.41
CA ALA A 118 13.75 24.23 36.51
C ALA A 118 12.70 25.35 36.49
N ALA A 119 12.59 26.11 37.59
CA ALA A 119 11.61 27.20 37.74
C ALA A 119 11.76 28.32 36.66
N ASP A 120 12.99 28.55 36.18
CA ASP A 120 13.30 29.52 35.12
C ASP A 120 12.92 29.04 33.70
N GLY A 121 12.35 27.83 33.57
CA GLY A 121 11.99 27.21 32.30
C GLY A 121 13.16 26.50 31.59
N THR A 122 14.27 26.26 32.27
CA THR A 122 15.39 25.49 31.71
C THR A 122 15.16 24.00 31.92
N LEU A 123 15.03 23.22 30.85
CA LEU A 123 15.09 21.77 30.89
C LEU A 123 16.56 21.33 31.11
N LYS A 124 16.87 20.78 32.27
CA LYS A 124 18.14 20.13 32.56
C LYS A 124 18.14 18.72 31.95
N GLY A 125 18.37 18.64 30.66
CA GLY A 125 18.26 17.40 29.88
C GLY A 125 17.99 17.62 28.39
N ASP A 126 17.48 16.57 27.74
CA ASP A 126 17.42 16.43 26.29
C ASP A 126 15.99 16.61 25.75
N ILE A 127 15.91 17.03 24.49
CA ILE A 127 14.71 16.98 23.65
C ILE A 127 14.99 15.97 22.54
N ALA A 128 14.05 15.08 22.22
CA ALA A 128 14.22 14.10 21.17
C ALA A 128 13.00 14.07 20.24
N LEU A 129 13.24 14.20 18.93
CA LEU A 129 12.23 13.94 17.89
C LEU A 129 12.41 12.51 17.39
N ARG A 130 11.37 11.65 17.54
CA ARG A 130 11.26 10.37 16.83
C ARG A 130 10.44 10.60 15.58
N ALA A 131 11.09 10.51 14.43
CA ALA A 131 10.49 10.71 13.13
C ALA A 131 10.24 9.36 12.45
N GLY A 132 8.96 9.02 12.24
CA GLY A 132 8.56 7.85 11.46
C GLY A 132 8.61 8.13 9.95
N LEU A 133 7.88 7.32 9.20
CA LEU A 133 7.79 7.40 7.74
C LEU A 133 6.49 8.07 7.25
N ASP A 134 5.90 9.01 8.01
CA ASP A 134 4.70 9.72 7.57
C ASP A 134 4.95 10.49 6.27
N PRO A 135 4.40 10.05 5.12
CA PRO A 135 4.70 10.66 3.83
C PRO A 135 4.00 12.00 3.60
N GLN A 136 3.16 12.43 4.52
CA GLN A 136 2.40 13.68 4.40
C GLN A 136 2.77 14.72 5.46
N LEU A 137 3.69 14.37 6.39
CA LEU A 137 4.17 15.34 7.37
C LEU A 137 5.10 16.35 6.69
N MET A 138 4.76 17.62 6.81
CA MET A 138 5.52 18.72 6.20
C MET A 138 6.20 19.57 7.26
N ALA A 139 7.15 20.44 6.84
CA ALA A 139 7.90 21.29 7.77
C ALA A 139 7.00 22.13 8.71
N PRO A 140 5.90 22.75 8.26
CA PRO A 140 5.00 23.50 9.15
C PRO A 140 4.34 22.67 10.26
N ASP A 141 4.19 21.36 10.04
CA ASP A 141 3.59 20.46 11.06
C ASP A 141 4.46 20.39 12.32
N LEU A 142 5.78 20.62 12.20
CA LEU A 142 6.70 20.62 13.34
C LEU A 142 6.40 21.74 14.36
N ASN A 143 5.63 22.77 13.99
CA ASN A 143 5.19 23.79 14.93
C ASN A 143 4.33 23.21 16.06
N GLU A 144 3.55 22.15 15.81
CA GLU A 144 2.74 21.49 16.85
C GLU A 144 3.64 20.86 17.93
N PHE A 145 4.76 20.26 17.51
CA PHE A 145 5.75 19.67 18.41
C PHE A 145 6.47 20.75 19.23
N ALA A 146 6.88 21.85 18.60
CA ALA A 146 7.50 22.98 19.28
C ALA A 146 6.53 23.65 20.28
N LYS A 147 5.24 23.81 19.91
CA LYS A 147 4.19 24.28 20.82
C LYS A 147 4.00 23.36 22.04
N ALA A 148 4.08 22.04 21.84
CA ALA A 148 3.97 21.08 22.93
C ALA A 148 5.12 21.22 23.95
N ILE A 149 6.34 21.48 23.48
CA ILE A 149 7.49 21.76 24.34
C ILE A 149 7.26 23.05 25.12
N LYS A 150 6.87 24.14 24.45
CA LYS A 150 6.57 25.42 25.10
C LYS A 150 5.47 25.33 26.15
N LYS A 151 4.39 24.57 25.85
CA LYS A 151 3.28 24.33 26.80
C LYS A 151 3.73 23.65 28.10
N LYS A 152 4.84 22.90 28.06
CA LYS A 152 5.47 22.32 29.26
C LYS A 152 6.33 23.32 30.04
N GLY A 153 6.31 24.60 29.67
CA GLY A 153 7.09 25.66 30.31
C GLY A 153 8.58 25.66 29.92
N ILE A 154 8.99 24.84 28.94
CA ILE A 154 10.38 24.76 28.49
C ILE A 154 10.70 25.95 27.60
N LYS A 155 11.62 26.81 28.03
CA LYS A 155 12.11 27.99 27.31
C LYS A 155 13.48 27.76 26.69
N ARG A 156 14.29 26.87 27.28
CA ARG A 156 15.63 26.46 26.85
C ARG A 156 15.97 25.08 27.42
N PHE A 157 16.99 24.44 26.89
CA PHE A 157 17.48 23.16 27.40
C PHE A 157 19.00 23.10 27.39
N SER A 158 19.56 22.34 28.31
CA SER A 158 21.02 22.25 28.50
C SER A 158 21.66 21.03 27.83
N GLY A 159 20.87 20.03 27.48
CA GLY A 159 21.32 18.79 26.87
C GLY A 159 21.27 18.81 25.34
N LYS A 160 20.97 17.67 24.73
CA LYS A 160 20.99 17.47 23.28
C LYS A 160 19.60 17.60 22.66
N LEU A 161 19.55 18.03 21.39
CA LEU A 161 18.44 17.85 20.49
C LEU A 161 18.72 16.59 19.67
N ILE A 162 18.02 15.52 20.02
CA ILE A 162 18.21 14.19 19.44
C ILE A 162 17.24 14.00 18.30
N ILE A 163 17.74 13.59 17.14
CA ILE A 163 16.94 13.32 15.93
C ILE A 163 17.03 11.82 15.65
N ASP A 164 15.92 11.11 15.91
CA ASP A 164 15.78 9.67 15.68
C ASP A 164 14.98 9.45 14.40
N LEU A 165 15.66 9.10 13.30
CA LEU A 165 15.09 8.94 11.97
C LEU A 165 15.06 7.46 11.56
N ASP A 166 14.01 7.06 10.83
CA ASP A 166 13.97 5.76 10.15
C ASP A 166 14.81 5.75 8.87
N ILE A 167 14.93 6.93 8.20
CA ILE A 167 15.80 7.15 7.04
C ILE A 167 16.51 8.47 7.20
N SER A 168 17.81 8.52 6.95
CA SER A 168 18.63 9.74 7.02
C SER A 168 18.85 10.38 5.65
N ASP A 169 18.98 9.54 4.60
CA ASP A 169 19.17 10.01 3.23
C ASP A 169 17.86 10.51 2.62
N PRO A 170 17.93 11.47 1.71
CA PRO A 170 16.78 11.86 0.91
C PRO A 170 16.36 10.70 -0.01
N VAL A 171 15.06 10.66 -0.36
CA VAL A 171 14.55 9.75 -1.39
C VAL A 171 15.31 9.97 -2.70
N LYS A 172 15.67 8.87 -3.37
CA LYS A 172 16.37 8.87 -4.66
C LYS A 172 15.45 8.35 -5.76
N SER A 173 15.73 8.77 -7.00
CA SER A 173 15.13 8.16 -8.18
C SER A 173 15.56 6.69 -8.28
N GLU A 174 14.67 5.85 -8.79
CA GLU A 174 15.07 4.57 -9.34
C GLU A 174 15.86 4.81 -10.63
N GLU A 175 16.81 3.95 -10.97
CA GLU A 175 17.79 4.19 -12.05
C GLU A 175 17.17 4.41 -13.45
N HIS A 176 15.98 3.85 -13.67
CA HIS A 176 15.25 3.96 -14.95
C HIS A 176 14.16 5.04 -14.92
N TRP A 177 14.04 5.83 -13.84
CA TRP A 177 13.15 6.99 -13.86
C TRP A 177 13.73 8.11 -14.70
N TYR A 178 12.87 8.81 -15.39
CA TYR A 178 13.27 10.05 -16.06
C TYR A 178 13.63 11.14 -15.03
N PRO A 179 14.50 12.11 -15.37
CA PRO A 179 14.91 13.16 -14.43
C PRO A 179 13.75 13.96 -13.83
N TRP A 180 12.64 14.10 -14.54
CA TRP A 180 11.45 14.82 -14.08
C TRP A 180 10.50 14.00 -13.19
N ASP A 181 10.71 12.70 -13.04
CA ASP A 181 9.83 11.82 -12.28
C ASP A 181 9.99 12.00 -10.77
N LEU A 182 11.17 12.39 -10.31
CA LEU A 182 11.42 12.66 -8.91
C LEU A 182 10.83 14.01 -8.49
N SER A 183 9.59 14.03 -8.08
CA SER A 183 8.92 15.23 -7.54
C SER A 183 9.33 15.52 -6.10
N PHE A 184 10.62 15.79 -5.86
CA PHE A 184 11.23 15.92 -4.52
C PHE A 184 10.45 16.87 -3.59
N SER A 185 9.94 17.98 -4.10
CA SER A 185 9.17 18.96 -3.31
C SER A 185 7.87 18.39 -2.75
N LYS A 186 7.26 17.40 -3.43
CA LYS A 186 5.99 16.77 -3.04
C LYS A 186 6.13 15.71 -1.95
N TYR A 187 7.35 15.25 -1.66
CA TYR A 187 7.58 14.30 -0.58
C TYR A 187 7.41 14.94 0.79
N GLY A 188 6.95 14.15 1.76
CA GLY A 188 6.95 14.52 3.17
C GLY A 188 8.36 14.85 3.67
N LEU A 189 8.43 15.59 4.78
CA LEU A 189 9.69 16.12 5.32
C LEU A 189 10.75 15.03 5.55
N PHE A 190 10.34 13.86 6.07
CA PHE A 190 11.26 12.78 6.41
C PHE A 190 11.89 12.08 5.21
N TYR A 191 11.36 12.31 4.02
CA TYR A 191 11.92 11.83 2.75
C TYR A 191 12.88 12.81 2.09
N LYS A 192 13.14 13.98 2.73
CA LYS A 192 13.98 15.05 2.18
C LYS A 192 15.39 15.09 2.77
N GLY A 193 15.72 14.08 3.58
CA GLY A 193 17.01 13.95 4.23
C GLY A 193 17.09 14.67 5.59
N GLU A 194 18.06 14.24 6.39
CA GLU A 194 18.29 14.66 7.76
C GLU A 194 18.44 16.18 7.90
N GLU A 195 19.27 16.82 7.06
CA GLU A 195 19.49 18.26 7.12
C GLU A 195 18.21 19.08 7.02
N ARG A 196 17.28 18.64 6.18
CA ARG A 196 15.98 19.30 6.01
C ARG A 196 15.11 19.15 7.26
N VAL A 197 15.16 18.00 7.91
CA VAL A 197 14.44 17.72 9.17
C VAL A 197 15.02 18.61 10.29
N VAL A 198 16.32 18.63 10.46
CA VAL A 198 17.03 19.45 11.45
C VAL A 198 16.70 20.94 11.24
N LYS A 199 16.86 21.44 10.01
CA LYS A 199 16.56 22.84 9.67
C LYS A 199 15.12 23.22 9.99
N ALA A 200 14.17 22.37 9.63
CA ALA A 200 12.75 22.60 9.88
C ALA A 200 12.41 22.58 11.38
N LEU A 201 12.98 21.64 12.14
CA LEU A 201 12.77 21.55 13.59
C LEU A 201 13.37 22.75 14.33
N LYS A 202 14.61 23.15 13.98
CA LYS A 202 15.22 24.37 14.52
C LYS A 202 14.38 25.61 14.27
N ALA A 203 13.85 25.77 13.05
CA ALA A 203 12.98 26.88 12.69
C ALA A 203 11.71 26.88 13.53
N SER A 204 11.06 25.73 13.72
CA SER A 204 9.85 25.58 14.54
C SER A 204 10.10 25.88 16.01
N LEU A 205 11.22 25.39 16.58
CA LEU A 205 11.64 25.70 17.97
C LEU A 205 11.92 27.18 18.15
N ARG A 206 12.66 27.80 17.24
CA ARG A 206 12.96 29.25 17.25
C ARG A 206 11.66 30.08 17.22
N GLY A 207 10.69 29.68 16.40
CA GLY A 207 9.36 30.31 16.33
C GLY A 207 8.58 30.26 17.65
N GLN A 208 8.94 29.36 18.58
CA GLN A 208 8.42 29.31 19.95
C GLN A 208 9.33 29.94 20.99
N GLY A 209 10.41 30.61 20.56
CA GLY A 209 11.41 31.23 21.46
C GLY A 209 12.40 30.26 22.08
N ILE A 210 12.55 29.05 21.51
CA ILE A 210 13.49 28.02 22.02
C ILE A 210 14.70 28.00 21.08
N SER A 211 15.88 28.43 21.58
CA SER A 211 17.13 28.42 20.84
C SER A 211 17.79 27.06 20.91
N VAL A 212 18.39 26.65 19.79
CA VAL A 212 19.16 25.40 19.64
C VAL A 212 20.52 25.75 19.02
N LYS A 213 21.59 25.37 19.69
CA LYS A 213 22.96 25.48 19.17
C LYS A 213 23.27 24.24 18.33
N ASP A 214 24.16 24.40 17.34
CA ASP A 214 24.49 23.27 16.44
C ASP A 214 25.20 22.13 17.17
N GLU A 215 26.02 22.43 18.18
CA GLU A 215 26.69 21.44 19.03
C GLU A 215 25.74 20.60 19.89
N GLN A 216 24.49 21.03 20.03
CA GLN A 216 23.47 20.28 20.76
C GLN A 216 22.81 19.22 19.90
N ILE A 217 22.93 19.28 18.56
CA ILE A 217 22.21 18.39 17.65
C ILE A 217 22.98 17.08 17.51
N VAL A 218 22.27 15.97 17.67
CA VAL A 218 22.81 14.61 17.47
C VAL A 218 21.78 13.72 16.80
N VAL A 219 22.23 12.87 15.88
CA VAL A 219 21.40 11.82 15.30
C VAL A 219 21.62 10.55 16.09
N ALA A 220 20.61 10.14 16.82
CA ALA A 220 20.65 8.97 17.71
C ALA A 220 19.23 8.53 18.06
N SER A 221 19.11 7.31 18.60
CA SER A 221 17.83 6.82 19.11
C SER A 221 17.34 7.61 20.33
N VAL A 222 16.02 7.74 20.46
CA VAL A 222 15.40 8.34 21.67
C VAL A 222 15.93 7.66 22.93
N PRO A 223 16.44 8.41 23.92
CA PRO A 223 17.02 7.85 25.14
C PRO A 223 15.99 7.08 25.96
N LYS A 224 16.41 6.01 26.62
CA LYS A 224 15.56 5.28 27.59
C LYS A 224 15.11 6.25 28.69
N GLY A 225 13.84 6.12 29.09
CA GLY A 225 13.22 6.95 30.11
C GLY A 225 12.80 8.36 29.67
N ALA A 226 12.95 8.70 28.38
CA ALA A 226 12.40 9.93 27.85
C ALA A 226 10.86 9.89 27.89
N LYS A 227 10.25 11.02 28.31
CA LYS A 227 8.78 11.17 28.40
C LYS A 227 8.24 11.78 27.12
N CYS A 228 7.25 11.14 26.51
CA CYS A 228 6.56 11.65 25.34
C CYS A 228 5.71 12.87 25.72
N LEU A 229 5.86 13.97 24.99
CA LEU A 229 5.08 15.20 25.16
C LEU A 229 3.92 15.29 24.16
N TYR A 230 4.16 14.87 22.93
CA TYR A 230 3.19 14.98 21.86
C TYR A 230 3.45 13.92 20.79
N VAL A 231 2.38 13.35 20.24
CA VAL A 231 2.40 12.39 19.14
C VAL A 231 1.44 12.85 18.06
N LYS A 232 1.93 12.93 16.84
CA LYS A 232 1.10 13.09 15.65
C LYS A 232 0.97 11.73 14.98
N ARG A 233 -0.25 11.33 14.64
CA ARG A 233 -0.55 10.06 13.96
C ARG A 233 -1.23 10.32 12.64
N ARG A 234 -0.96 9.43 11.68
CA ARG A 234 -1.65 9.37 10.39
C ARG A 234 -2.02 7.93 10.09
N TYR A 235 -3.28 7.69 9.77
CA TYR A 235 -3.75 6.38 9.37
C TYR A 235 -3.19 5.99 8.00
N ILE A 236 -2.88 4.71 7.82
CA ILE A 236 -2.44 4.15 6.54
C ILE A 236 -3.48 4.39 5.44
N ASP A 237 -4.77 4.42 5.78
CA ASP A 237 -5.88 4.66 4.86
C ASP A 237 -5.78 6.03 4.17
N ASP A 238 -5.30 7.07 4.87
CA ASP A 238 -5.05 8.39 4.27
C ASP A 238 -3.95 8.33 3.19
N VAL A 239 -2.94 7.49 3.39
CA VAL A 239 -1.85 7.26 2.44
C VAL A 239 -2.35 6.46 1.24
N VAL A 240 -3.06 5.37 1.49
CA VAL A 240 -3.66 4.50 0.47
C VAL A 240 -4.68 5.26 -0.37
N LYS A 241 -5.53 6.09 0.23
CA LYS A 241 -6.48 6.95 -0.47
C LYS A 241 -5.79 7.84 -1.51
N ARG A 242 -4.73 8.55 -1.11
CA ARG A 242 -3.98 9.40 -2.06
C ARG A 242 -3.22 8.59 -3.10
N MET A 243 -2.74 7.41 -2.74
CA MET A 243 -2.03 6.50 -3.63
C MET A 243 -2.95 5.93 -4.72
N TRP A 244 -4.15 5.46 -4.36
CA TRP A 244 -5.06 4.82 -5.31
C TRP A 244 -5.98 5.83 -6.03
N LYS A 245 -6.61 6.74 -5.28
CA LYS A 245 -7.58 7.70 -5.85
C LYS A 245 -6.91 8.80 -6.69
N ASN A 246 -5.81 9.35 -6.20
CA ASN A 246 -5.08 10.45 -6.86
C ASN A 246 -3.83 9.98 -7.61
N SER A 247 -3.55 8.67 -7.60
CA SER A 247 -2.37 8.09 -8.23
C SER A 247 -1.04 8.69 -7.74
N SER A 248 -0.95 9.09 -6.46
CA SER A 248 0.24 9.74 -5.91
C SER A 248 1.47 8.83 -5.90
N ASN A 249 2.50 9.20 -6.67
CA ASN A 249 3.77 8.47 -6.71
C ASN A 249 4.50 8.58 -5.38
N THR A 250 4.49 9.76 -4.74
CA THR A 250 5.16 9.99 -3.47
C THR A 250 4.59 9.12 -2.34
N GLN A 251 3.27 8.88 -2.33
CA GLN A 251 2.65 8.01 -1.34
C GLN A 251 2.99 6.53 -1.60
N ALA A 252 3.04 6.12 -2.86
CA ALA A 252 3.40 4.75 -3.23
C ALA A 252 4.89 4.44 -2.96
N THR A 253 5.78 5.39 -3.26
CA THR A 253 7.20 5.27 -2.89
C THR A 253 7.36 5.19 -1.37
N ALA A 254 6.64 6.02 -0.62
CA ALA A 254 6.65 5.97 0.84
C ALA A 254 6.11 4.63 1.39
N MET A 255 5.08 4.05 0.77
CA MET A 255 4.60 2.72 1.09
C MET A 255 5.70 1.67 0.91
N LEU A 256 6.44 1.72 -0.22
CA LEU A 256 7.57 0.82 -0.46
C LEU A 256 8.65 0.94 0.62
N TYR A 257 9.01 2.17 1.00
CA TYR A 257 9.96 2.43 2.10
C TYR A 257 9.46 1.88 3.44
N THR A 258 8.17 2.03 3.71
CA THR A 258 7.54 1.52 4.95
C THR A 258 7.56 0.00 5.00
N ILE A 259 7.21 -0.66 3.89
CA ILE A 259 7.32 -2.11 3.72
C ILE A 259 8.76 -2.54 3.99
N GLY A 260 9.73 -1.92 3.32
CA GLY A 260 11.15 -2.27 3.46
C GLY A 260 11.65 -2.13 4.89
N ARG A 261 11.30 -1.05 5.60
CA ARG A 261 11.66 -0.87 7.03
C ARG A 261 10.95 -1.83 7.96
N ARG A 262 9.74 -2.28 7.60
CA ARG A 262 9.01 -3.28 8.37
C ARG A 262 9.65 -4.65 8.30
N VAL A 263 10.10 -5.06 7.11
CA VAL A 263 10.72 -6.39 6.89
C VAL A 263 12.21 -6.41 7.23
N ASN A 264 12.91 -5.30 7.01
CA ASN A 264 14.33 -5.17 7.34
C ASN A 264 14.65 -3.77 7.91
N ARG A 265 14.67 -3.69 9.23
CA ARG A 265 14.84 -2.41 9.94
C ARG A 265 16.18 -1.72 9.63
N LYS A 266 17.24 -2.47 9.38
CA LYS A 266 18.61 -1.94 9.20
C LYS A 266 19.05 -1.90 7.73
N GLY A 267 18.38 -2.61 6.85
CA GLY A 267 18.74 -2.72 5.43
C GLY A 267 18.33 -1.49 4.61
N ASN A 268 18.64 -1.52 3.32
CA ASN A 268 18.13 -0.52 2.38
C ASN A 268 16.61 -0.70 2.22
N PRO A 269 15.79 0.31 2.53
CA PRO A 269 14.34 0.17 2.51
C PRO A 269 13.75 -0.06 1.11
N VAL A 270 14.41 0.46 0.05
CA VAL A 270 13.95 0.25 -1.32
C VAL A 270 14.19 -1.19 -1.73
N ILE A 271 15.41 -1.70 -1.55
CA ILE A 271 15.76 -3.09 -1.88
C ILE A 271 14.86 -4.06 -1.11
N SER A 272 14.78 -3.91 0.21
CA SER A 272 13.96 -4.80 1.05
C SER A 272 12.46 -4.70 0.73
N GLY A 273 11.99 -3.53 0.31
CA GLY A 273 10.61 -3.32 -0.11
C GLY A 273 10.30 -3.99 -1.44
N VAL A 274 11.17 -3.85 -2.43
CA VAL A 274 11.05 -4.50 -3.74
C VAL A 274 11.10 -6.02 -3.59
N ASP A 275 12.05 -6.54 -2.81
CA ASP A 275 12.16 -7.98 -2.55
C ASP A 275 10.91 -8.53 -1.88
N TYR A 276 10.34 -7.81 -0.91
CA TYR A 276 9.06 -8.20 -0.31
C TYR A 276 7.93 -8.27 -1.35
N LEU A 277 7.82 -7.28 -2.25
CA LEU A 277 6.79 -7.30 -3.29
C LEU A 277 6.97 -8.47 -4.27
N ARG A 278 8.21 -8.84 -4.60
CA ARG A 278 8.52 -10.02 -5.44
C ARG A 278 8.11 -11.32 -4.74
N HIS A 279 8.47 -11.49 -3.47
CA HIS A 279 8.06 -12.63 -2.66
C HIS A 279 6.54 -12.69 -2.47
N PHE A 280 5.87 -11.54 -2.28
CA PHE A 280 4.43 -11.50 -2.20
C PHE A 280 3.75 -12.01 -3.48
N LEU A 281 4.27 -11.65 -4.67
CA LEU A 281 3.79 -12.21 -5.93
C LEU A 281 4.03 -13.73 -6.01
N ALA A 282 5.25 -14.18 -5.72
CA ALA A 282 5.63 -15.58 -5.90
C ALA A 282 5.02 -16.50 -4.83
N ASP A 283 5.20 -16.16 -3.56
CA ASP A 283 4.92 -17.07 -2.43
C ASP A 283 3.47 -16.95 -1.95
N THR A 284 2.88 -15.73 -2.02
CA THR A 284 1.50 -15.52 -1.55
C THR A 284 0.47 -15.68 -2.67
N LEU A 285 0.79 -15.19 -3.87
CA LEU A 285 -0.14 -15.21 -4.99
C LEU A 285 0.16 -16.31 -6.01
N ALA A 286 1.19 -17.12 -5.80
CA ALA A 286 1.66 -18.17 -6.70
C ALA A 286 1.95 -17.69 -8.15
N LEU A 287 2.37 -16.43 -8.28
CA LEU A 287 2.70 -15.78 -9.56
C LEU A 287 4.23 -15.84 -9.76
N THR A 288 4.73 -16.96 -10.30
CA THR A 288 6.15 -17.27 -10.40
C THR A 288 6.78 -17.00 -11.77
N SER A 289 6.02 -16.41 -12.71
CA SER A 289 6.55 -16.10 -14.05
C SER A 289 7.76 -15.17 -13.99
N PRO A 290 8.91 -15.51 -14.59
CA PRO A 290 10.10 -14.66 -14.61
C PRO A 290 9.90 -13.38 -15.43
N ALA A 291 8.82 -13.28 -16.22
CA ALA A 291 8.48 -12.08 -16.96
C ALA A 291 7.88 -10.98 -16.06
N LEU A 292 7.45 -11.31 -14.83
CA LEU A 292 6.97 -10.33 -13.86
C LEU A 292 8.17 -9.68 -13.16
N CYS A 293 8.33 -8.38 -13.34
CA CYS A 293 9.47 -7.63 -12.82
C CYS A 293 9.01 -6.45 -11.96
N ILE A 294 9.64 -6.28 -10.80
CA ILE A 294 9.37 -5.18 -9.86
C ILE A 294 10.66 -4.41 -9.62
N HIS A 295 10.62 -3.10 -9.86
CA HIS A 295 11.72 -2.16 -9.67
C HIS A 295 11.35 -1.06 -8.67
N ASP A 296 10.09 -0.63 -8.66
CA ASP A 296 9.58 0.36 -7.72
C ASP A 296 8.16 0.03 -7.23
N GLY A 297 7.66 0.80 -6.26
CA GLY A 297 6.30 0.61 -5.72
C GLY A 297 5.25 1.53 -6.36
N CYS A 298 5.63 2.42 -7.27
CA CYS A 298 4.74 3.45 -7.81
C CYS A 298 4.40 3.27 -9.29
N GLY A 299 5.21 2.49 -10.04
CA GLY A 299 5.02 2.22 -11.45
C GLY A 299 5.53 3.32 -12.39
N LEU A 300 6.48 4.14 -11.94
CA LEU A 300 7.19 5.09 -12.81
C LEU A 300 8.24 4.39 -13.67
N CYS A 301 8.93 3.39 -13.11
CA CYS A 301 9.88 2.58 -13.84
C CYS A 301 9.16 1.76 -14.92
N THR A 302 9.51 2.00 -16.19
CA THR A 302 8.93 1.29 -17.33
C THR A 302 9.36 -0.18 -17.44
N HIS A 303 10.38 -0.59 -16.65
CA HIS A 303 10.80 -1.98 -16.50
C HIS A 303 9.96 -2.76 -15.48
N ASN A 304 9.11 -2.10 -14.68
CA ASN A 304 8.06 -2.79 -13.96
C ASN A 304 7.13 -3.50 -14.93
N ARG A 305 6.96 -4.80 -14.77
CA ARG A 305 6.11 -5.62 -15.62
C ARG A 305 5.16 -6.46 -14.78
N LEU A 306 3.88 -6.30 -15.05
CA LEU A 306 2.80 -7.15 -14.56
C LEU A 306 1.97 -7.62 -15.75
N SER A 307 1.18 -8.66 -15.55
CA SER A 307 0.20 -9.13 -16.53
C SER A 307 -1.23 -8.79 -16.06
N PRO A 308 -2.22 -8.77 -16.96
CA PRO A 308 -3.62 -8.64 -16.56
C PRO A 308 -4.05 -9.72 -15.57
N LEU A 309 -3.60 -10.95 -15.75
CA LEU A 309 -3.83 -12.05 -14.81
C LEU A 309 -3.23 -11.73 -13.43
N ALA A 310 -2.00 -11.21 -13.38
CA ALA A 310 -1.38 -10.81 -12.12
C ALA A 310 -2.17 -9.70 -11.41
N LEU A 311 -2.63 -8.68 -12.14
CA LEU A 311 -3.43 -7.59 -11.58
C LEU A 311 -4.78 -8.08 -11.04
N THR A 312 -5.48 -8.96 -11.76
CA THR A 312 -6.75 -9.52 -11.27
C THR A 312 -6.55 -10.47 -10.09
N THR A 313 -5.43 -11.20 -10.03
CA THR A 313 -5.06 -12.03 -8.87
C THR A 313 -4.78 -11.18 -7.63
N ILE A 314 -4.06 -10.04 -7.78
CA ILE A 314 -3.86 -9.07 -6.69
C ILE A 314 -5.20 -8.51 -6.19
N LEU A 315 -6.09 -8.13 -7.11
CA LEU A 315 -7.42 -7.62 -6.78
C LEU A 315 -8.27 -8.67 -6.06
N ARG A 316 -8.31 -9.91 -6.58
CA ARG A 316 -9.00 -11.04 -5.96
C ARG A 316 -8.51 -11.28 -4.54
N TYR A 317 -7.19 -11.36 -4.34
CA TYR A 317 -6.59 -11.53 -3.02
C TYR A 317 -7.02 -10.44 -2.05
N GLY A 318 -6.94 -9.17 -2.46
CA GLY A 318 -7.37 -8.05 -1.63
C GLY A 318 -8.90 -8.03 -1.39
N TYR A 319 -9.70 -8.57 -2.30
CA TYR A 319 -11.15 -8.66 -2.15
C TYR A 319 -11.58 -9.76 -1.16
N GLN A 320 -10.80 -10.83 -1.05
CA GLN A 320 -11.06 -11.95 -0.13
C GLN A 320 -10.78 -11.59 1.34
N ASP A 321 -9.98 -10.57 1.62
CA ASP A 321 -9.74 -10.03 2.96
C ASP A 321 -10.71 -8.85 3.22
N ASP A 322 -11.58 -8.96 4.22
CA ASP A 322 -12.65 -7.99 4.48
C ASP A 322 -12.13 -6.57 4.70
N ASP A 323 -11.03 -6.41 5.42
CA ASP A 323 -10.45 -5.12 5.75
C ASP A 323 -9.78 -4.49 4.52
N ILE A 324 -9.03 -5.28 3.74
CA ILE A 324 -8.40 -4.82 2.50
C ILE A 324 -9.48 -4.52 1.45
N ARG A 325 -10.52 -5.36 1.35
CA ARG A 325 -11.68 -5.11 0.49
C ARG A 325 -12.34 -3.77 0.81
N ALA A 326 -12.61 -3.51 2.08
CA ALA A 326 -13.19 -2.24 2.51
C ALA A 326 -12.32 -1.05 2.11
N SER A 327 -10.99 -1.17 2.23
CA SER A 327 -10.05 -0.13 1.80
C SER A 327 -10.03 0.04 0.27
N LEU A 328 -10.00 -1.05 -0.51
CA LEU A 328 -10.07 -1.03 -1.97
C LEU A 328 -11.34 -0.33 -2.45
N MET A 329 -12.50 -0.75 -1.94
CA MET A 329 -13.80 -0.22 -2.36
C MET A 329 -13.98 1.25 -2.00
N ARG A 330 -13.40 1.73 -0.90
CA ARG A 330 -13.44 3.14 -0.48
C ARG A 330 -12.46 4.01 -1.27
N ASN A 331 -11.27 3.50 -1.57
CA ASN A 331 -10.14 4.31 -2.00
C ASN A 331 -9.79 4.21 -3.49
N LEU A 332 -10.36 3.28 -4.25
CA LEU A 332 -10.24 3.30 -5.71
C LEU A 332 -11.05 4.44 -6.32
N SER A 333 -10.62 4.95 -7.49
CA SER A 333 -11.34 5.97 -8.23
C SER A 333 -12.64 5.41 -8.79
N ILE A 334 -13.68 6.24 -8.83
CA ILE A 334 -15.02 5.87 -9.33
C ILE A 334 -15.26 6.57 -10.66
N SER A 335 -15.66 5.81 -11.68
CA SER A 335 -15.95 6.30 -13.03
C SER A 335 -16.92 7.48 -13.04
N GLY A 336 -16.54 8.57 -13.71
CA GLY A 336 -17.32 9.79 -13.85
C GLY A 336 -17.66 10.52 -12.54
N GLN A 337 -17.00 10.18 -11.40
CA GLN A 337 -17.30 10.76 -10.09
C GLN A 337 -16.09 11.35 -9.40
N ASP A 338 -15.02 10.58 -9.20
CA ASP A 338 -13.89 11.04 -8.42
C ASP A 338 -12.52 10.51 -8.90
N GLY A 339 -11.46 11.03 -8.26
CA GLY A 339 -10.08 10.61 -8.48
C GLY A 339 -9.64 10.74 -9.92
N THR A 340 -8.82 9.80 -10.38
CA THR A 340 -8.30 9.79 -11.77
C THR A 340 -9.36 9.39 -12.81
N LEU A 341 -10.52 8.89 -12.38
CA LEU A 341 -11.65 8.56 -13.24
C LEU A 341 -12.77 9.63 -13.25
N ALA A 342 -12.59 10.75 -12.55
CA ALA A 342 -13.61 11.79 -12.42
C ALA A 342 -14.18 12.29 -13.76
N ARG A 343 -13.32 12.39 -14.78
CA ARG A 343 -13.68 12.83 -16.14
C ARG A 343 -13.65 11.68 -17.17
N GLU A 344 -13.21 10.52 -16.75
CA GLU A 344 -13.13 9.33 -17.58
C GLU A 344 -14.38 8.46 -17.35
N MET A 345 -14.86 7.81 -18.41
CA MET A 345 -16.01 6.89 -18.31
C MET A 345 -17.26 7.54 -17.67
N ALA A 346 -17.49 8.82 -18.00
CA ALA A 346 -18.58 9.63 -17.44
C ALA A 346 -19.94 9.43 -18.15
N SER A 347 -20.00 8.53 -19.17
CA SER A 347 -21.28 8.22 -19.83
C SER A 347 -22.32 7.69 -18.83
N PRO A 348 -23.63 7.88 -19.08
CA PRO A 348 -24.69 7.35 -18.21
C PRO A 348 -24.55 5.84 -17.94
N LYS A 349 -24.04 5.10 -18.92
CA LYS A 349 -23.83 3.65 -18.83
C LYS A 349 -22.74 3.27 -17.82
N LEU A 350 -21.66 4.06 -17.69
CA LEU A 350 -20.49 3.73 -16.88
C LEU A 350 -20.39 4.52 -15.57
N ARG A 351 -21.04 5.68 -15.49
CA ARG A 351 -20.92 6.58 -14.34
C ARG A 351 -21.28 5.87 -13.04
N GLY A 352 -20.32 5.85 -12.09
CA GLY A 352 -20.49 5.24 -10.78
C GLY A 352 -20.33 3.72 -10.73
N LYS A 353 -20.22 3.03 -11.89
CA LYS A 353 -20.24 1.56 -11.95
C LYS A 353 -18.85 0.92 -11.90
N ILE A 354 -17.80 1.64 -12.25
CA ILE A 354 -16.42 1.14 -12.27
C ILE A 354 -15.64 1.74 -11.09
N ARG A 355 -14.98 0.90 -10.33
CA ARG A 355 -14.01 1.28 -9.29
C ARG A 355 -12.65 0.77 -9.69
N ALA A 356 -11.72 1.64 -10.09
CA ALA A 356 -10.47 1.17 -10.65
C ALA A 356 -9.28 2.10 -10.39
N LYS A 357 -8.10 1.52 -10.54
CA LYS A 357 -6.83 2.22 -10.62
C LYS A 357 -6.42 2.37 -12.07
N THR A 358 -6.10 3.61 -12.47
CA THR A 358 -5.53 3.94 -13.77
C THR A 358 -4.01 3.92 -13.75
N GLY A 359 -3.39 3.54 -14.84
CA GLY A 359 -1.97 3.69 -15.09
C GLY A 359 -1.75 4.40 -16.42
N THR A 360 -0.83 5.37 -16.48
CA THR A 360 -0.50 6.08 -17.71
C THR A 360 0.93 6.57 -17.66
N LEU A 361 1.70 6.25 -18.69
CA LEU A 361 3.00 6.86 -19.02
C LEU A 361 3.01 7.17 -20.52
N SER A 362 3.52 8.34 -20.90
CA SER A 362 3.60 8.76 -22.30
C SER A 362 4.99 8.55 -22.91
N HIS A 363 5.98 8.24 -22.09
CA HIS A 363 7.37 8.02 -22.50
C HIS A 363 7.86 6.66 -22.00
N PRO A 364 8.72 5.97 -22.75
CA PRO A 364 9.24 6.29 -24.08
C PRO A 364 8.21 6.10 -25.21
N TYR A 365 7.10 5.45 -24.91
CA TYR A 365 5.94 5.20 -25.78
C TYR A 365 4.67 5.20 -24.93
N GLY A 366 3.50 5.19 -25.57
CA GLY A 366 2.24 5.15 -24.82
C GLY A 366 2.08 3.84 -24.04
N ILE A 367 1.89 3.98 -22.74
CA ILE A 367 1.58 2.89 -21.81
C ILE A 367 0.31 3.29 -21.08
N SER A 368 -0.70 2.42 -21.10
CA SER A 368 -1.96 2.65 -20.41
C SER A 368 -2.45 1.37 -19.75
N SER A 369 -2.99 1.47 -18.56
CA SER A 369 -3.56 0.34 -17.84
C SER A 369 -4.75 0.78 -17.00
N LEU A 370 -5.68 -0.14 -16.80
CA LEU A 370 -6.84 0.04 -15.93
C LEU A 370 -7.13 -1.30 -15.25
N ALA A 371 -7.24 -1.32 -13.93
CA ALA A 371 -7.57 -2.54 -13.20
C ALA A 371 -8.44 -2.21 -11.98
N GLY A 372 -9.47 -3.03 -11.75
CA GLY A 372 -10.42 -2.76 -10.67
C GLY A 372 -11.61 -3.69 -10.66
N PHE A 373 -12.75 -3.16 -10.19
CA PHE A 373 -13.98 -3.91 -9.97
C PHE A 373 -15.17 -3.25 -10.64
N CYS A 374 -16.14 -4.08 -11.02
CA CYS A 374 -17.51 -3.66 -11.38
C CYS A 374 -18.49 -4.76 -10.99
N GLU A 375 -19.76 -4.41 -10.98
CA GLU A 375 -20.85 -5.38 -10.96
C GLU A 375 -21.25 -5.75 -12.40
N GLY A 376 -21.30 -7.03 -12.68
CA GLY A 376 -21.78 -7.57 -13.95
C GLY A 376 -23.28 -7.49 -14.08
N SER A 377 -23.79 -7.76 -15.31
CA SER A 377 -25.25 -7.75 -15.60
C SER A 377 -26.05 -8.77 -14.82
N ASN A 378 -25.40 -9.81 -14.29
CA ASN A 378 -25.99 -10.87 -13.46
C ASN A 378 -25.86 -10.59 -11.95
N GLY A 379 -25.36 -9.40 -11.55
CA GLY A 379 -25.13 -9.05 -10.15
C GLY A 379 -23.84 -9.60 -9.54
N HIS A 380 -23.04 -10.36 -10.30
CA HIS A 380 -21.75 -10.86 -9.82
C HIS A 380 -20.72 -9.72 -9.76
N ILE A 381 -19.82 -9.81 -8.79
CA ILE A 381 -18.67 -8.90 -8.71
C ILE A 381 -17.55 -9.43 -9.61
N LEU A 382 -17.12 -8.57 -10.51
CA LEU A 382 -16.05 -8.85 -11.45
C LEU A 382 -14.78 -8.08 -11.07
N ALA A 383 -13.64 -8.75 -11.07
CA ALA A 383 -12.33 -8.11 -11.13
C ALA A 383 -11.85 -8.10 -12.58
N PHE A 384 -11.31 -6.99 -13.04
CA PHE A 384 -10.80 -6.87 -14.39
C PHE A 384 -9.49 -6.11 -14.44
N ALA A 385 -8.69 -6.40 -15.46
CA ALA A 385 -7.50 -5.63 -15.83
C ALA A 385 -7.35 -5.58 -17.34
N ILE A 386 -7.00 -4.41 -17.87
CA ILE A 386 -6.62 -4.20 -19.27
C ILE A 386 -5.32 -3.41 -19.28
N MET A 387 -4.39 -3.83 -20.12
CA MET A 387 -3.07 -3.25 -20.26
C MET A 387 -2.74 -3.06 -21.73
N ASP A 388 -2.32 -1.87 -22.07
CA ASP A 388 -1.97 -1.45 -23.42
C ASP A 388 -0.57 -0.84 -23.41
N SER A 389 0.22 -1.14 -24.42
CA SER A 389 1.59 -0.65 -24.55
C SER A 389 1.93 -0.47 -26.04
N GLU A 390 2.80 0.50 -26.33
CA GLU A 390 3.23 0.78 -27.71
C GLU A 390 2.08 1.27 -28.61
N MET A 391 1.06 1.88 -28.03
CA MET A 391 -0.02 2.54 -28.75
C MET A 391 -0.33 3.92 -28.12
N SER A 392 -1.10 4.74 -28.82
CA SER A 392 -1.55 6.02 -28.27
C SER A 392 -2.34 5.82 -26.97
N VAL A 393 -2.05 6.63 -25.95
CA VAL A 393 -2.81 6.62 -24.70
C VAL A 393 -4.30 6.89 -24.92
N LEU A 394 -4.65 7.69 -25.92
CA LEU A 394 -6.05 7.99 -26.27
C LEU A 394 -6.75 6.75 -26.83
N ASP A 395 -6.09 6.01 -27.72
CA ASP A 395 -6.63 4.76 -28.26
C ASP A 395 -6.80 3.70 -27.18
N ALA A 396 -5.78 3.55 -26.31
CA ALA A 396 -5.86 2.65 -25.15
C ALA A 396 -7.06 2.99 -24.26
N ARG A 397 -7.33 4.27 -23.97
CA ARG A 397 -8.50 4.70 -23.20
C ARG A 397 -9.83 4.38 -23.90
N VAL A 398 -9.88 4.41 -25.22
CA VAL A 398 -11.05 3.96 -25.98
C VAL A 398 -11.28 2.47 -25.77
N LEU A 399 -10.22 1.65 -25.83
CA LEU A 399 -10.31 0.20 -25.56
C LEU A 399 -10.75 -0.08 -24.12
N GLN A 400 -10.20 0.62 -23.12
CA GLN A 400 -10.58 0.50 -21.73
C GLN A 400 -12.06 0.81 -21.51
N ARG A 401 -12.59 1.85 -22.12
CA ARG A 401 -14.01 2.21 -22.07
C ARG A 401 -14.89 1.13 -22.69
N ARG A 402 -14.51 0.63 -23.88
CA ARG A 402 -15.24 -0.45 -24.56
C ARG A 402 -15.28 -1.74 -23.74
N LEU A 403 -14.15 -2.11 -23.10
CA LEU A 403 -14.15 -3.22 -22.17
C LEU A 403 -15.13 -3.00 -21.02
N CYS A 404 -15.05 -1.85 -20.35
CA CYS A 404 -15.95 -1.53 -19.24
C CYS A 404 -17.43 -1.54 -19.67
N GLU A 405 -17.76 -1.05 -20.88
CA GLU A 405 -19.10 -1.13 -21.45
C GLU A 405 -19.58 -2.57 -21.68
N ALA A 406 -18.68 -3.49 -22.05
CA ALA A 406 -19.00 -4.90 -22.18
C ALA A 406 -19.26 -5.59 -20.84
N LEU A 407 -18.55 -5.12 -19.76
CA LEU A 407 -18.69 -5.68 -18.41
C LEU A 407 -20.04 -5.35 -17.76
N VAL A 408 -20.53 -4.11 -17.89
CA VAL A 408 -21.67 -3.55 -17.12
C VAL A 408 -22.99 -3.48 -17.91
N LYS A 409 -23.10 -4.18 -19.01
CA LYS A 409 -24.26 -4.12 -19.91
C LYS A 409 -25.54 -4.63 -19.23
#